data_e55bf6e390dcbfbd3dffa42be08fcd40
#
_entry.id   e55bf6e390dcbfbd3dffa42be08fcd40
#
_cell.length_a   1.000
_cell.length_b   1.000
_cell.length_c   1.000
_cell.angle_alpha   90.00
_cell.angle_beta   90.00
_cell.angle_gamma   90.00
#
_symmetry.space_group_name_H-M   'P 1'
#
loop_
_entity.id
_entity.type
_entity.pdbx_description
1 polymer ?
#
loop_
_entity_poly.entity_id
_entity_poly.type
_entity_poly.pdbx_seq_one_letter_code
_entity_poly.pdbx_strand_id
1 'polypeptide(L)'
;KEERASWNFLDYNSGAFLQTWGAYHGAEKGRSSYYYIGATAEYTYERKQHRLFAIGGYNQELTNNGDWDQWAMSSFFAKANYTYDRRYLIEGTIRRDGSSRFGNGNKFGVFPSVAAGWNIHEEAFMKPLKGKVNEFKLRASYGSLGNENIGLYKYQTLIDGTNGNETVFGNPDITWETVHMFNIGTDIRLFRNFAVTFEYYNKKTTDMIITPPISYIGGINSAPINSGTVRNKGWELDLNYGKQVTKDFGFNIHGGLSQNKNKIEELFGAPYDEGNRINQIGYALKSYYVYPTNGLLQESDFSKNEAGEWIPKEGIVIFDGQQPGDIHYIDRDGDGKITTDDREIRGSEQPNLNYFANVSLNYKKWSLDVLFQGVTGVDAYYSEPFSFGLNTSGDGSTPLKAQLDYWTPENTNARYPRLAPNSSYGNNYHTSDFWHFDASFCRVKSIQLGYTFDQLGLKKIGITNIYVYLNAQNPFTFAKEKLTDPENRGQRGSYPLVRTY
;
A
#
# COMPACT_ATOMS: atom_id res chain seq x y z
N LYS A 1 37.02 -16.06 12.53
CA LYS A 1 35.94 -17.07 12.43
C LYS A 1 35.03 -16.86 13.62
N GLU A 2 33.93 -16.16 13.45
CA GLU A 2 32.83 -16.18 14.41
C GLU A 2 31.77 -17.12 13.86
N GLU A 3 31.66 -18.29 14.46
CA GLU A 3 30.52 -19.16 14.28
C GLU A 3 29.44 -18.68 15.25
N ARG A 4 28.42 -17.99 14.74
CA ARG A 4 27.19 -17.70 15.49
C ARG A 4 26.16 -18.75 15.15
N ALA A 5 26.10 -19.83 15.93
CA ALA A 5 24.93 -20.67 16.01
C ALA A 5 24.00 -20.07 17.07
N SER A 6 22.97 -19.33 16.65
CA SER A 6 21.94 -18.87 17.58
C SER A 6 20.74 -19.82 17.52
N TRP A 7 20.54 -20.57 18.59
CA TRP A 7 19.34 -21.35 18.79
C TRP A 7 18.33 -20.49 19.53
N ASN A 8 17.36 -19.93 18.82
CA ASN A 8 16.26 -19.23 19.45
C ASN A 8 15.05 -20.14 19.57
N PHE A 9 14.88 -20.71 20.78
CA PHE A 9 13.63 -21.36 21.15
C PHE A 9 12.67 -20.28 21.66
N LEU A 10 11.70 -19.91 20.86
CA LEU A 10 10.57 -19.11 21.30
C LEU A 10 9.41 -20.03 21.63
N ASP A 11 9.27 -20.34 22.89
CA ASP A 11 8.10 -21.06 23.43
C ASP A 11 7.04 -20.03 23.79
N TYR A 12 6.16 -19.70 22.81
CA TYR A 12 5.02 -18.83 23.05
C TYR A 12 3.82 -19.65 23.48
N ASN A 13 3.57 -19.68 24.78
CA ASN A 13 2.27 -20.05 25.33
C ASN A 13 1.26 -18.93 25.07
N SER A 14 0.74 -18.82 23.86
CA SER A 14 -0.40 -17.93 23.58
C SER A 14 -1.67 -18.62 24.06
N GLY A 15 -2.12 -18.33 25.27
CA GLY A 15 -3.45 -18.66 25.71
C GLY A 15 -4.49 -17.83 24.97
N ALA A 16 -5.04 -18.31 23.87
CA ALA A 16 -6.21 -17.72 23.26
C ALA A 16 -7.44 -18.16 24.04
N PHE A 17 -8.06 -17.26 24.77
CA PHE A 17 -9.38 -17.48 25.35
C PHE A 17 -10.44 -17.36 24.25
N LEU A 18 -10.89 -18.49 23.73
CA LEU A 18 -12.14 -18.56 22.96
C LEU A 18 -13.29 -18.71 23.96
N GLN A 19 -14.02 -17.64 24.20
CA GLN A 19 -15.27 -17.68 24.96
C GLN A 19 -16.39 -18.11 24.01
N THR A 20 -16.69 -19.39 23.97
CA THR A 20 -17.94 -19.90 23.42
C THR A 20 -18.98 -19.96 24.52
N TRP A 21 -20.16 -19.44 24.26
CA TRP A 21 -21.31 -19.49 25.15
C TRP A 21 -21.62 -20.95 25.51
N GLY A 22 -21.39 -21.34 26.74
CA GLY A 22 -21.97 -22.52 27.36
C GLY A 22 -21.18 -23.82 27.39
N ALA A 23 -19.90 -23.87 26.97
CA ALA A 23 -19.06 -25.05 27.19
C ALA A 23 -17.59 -24.66 27.41
N TYR A 24 -17.03 -25.05 28.53
CA TYR A 24 -15.60 -25.03 28.78
C TYR A 24 -14.94 -26.12 27.94
N HIS A 25 -14.34 -25.77 26.83
CA HIS A 25 -13.34 -26.63 26.21
C HIS A 25 -11.97 -26.20 26.70
N GLY A 26 -11.15 -27.16 27.09
CA GLY A 26 -9.81 -26.90 27.60
C GLY A 26 -9.00 -26.08 26.62
N ALA A 27 -8.16 -25.20 27.14
CA ALA A 27 -7.28 -24.36 26.32
C ALA A 27 -6.40 -25.25 25.43
N GLU A 28 -6.58 -25.24 24.13
CA GLU A 28 -5.62 -25.81 23.19
C GLU A 28 -4.37 -24.92 23.24
N LYS A 29 -3.31 -25.46 23.82
CA LYS A 29 -2.00 -24.81 23.79
C LYS A 29 -1.42 -24.99 22.40
N GLY A 30 -1.63 -24.01 21.52
CA GLY A 30 -0.92 -23.95 20.27
C GLY A 30 0.58 -23.78 20.52
N ARG A 31 1.38 -24.77 20.10
CA ARG A 31 2.84 -24.70 20.17
C ARG A 31 3.37 -24.26 18.81
N SER A 32 4.05 -23.10 18.74
CA SER A 32 4.80 -22.71 17.56
C SER A 32 6.30 -22.85 17.81
N SER A 33 7.04 -23.25 16.80
CA SER A 33 8.50 -23.31 16.83
C SER A 33 9.10 -22.78 15.52
N TYR A 34 10.23 -22.10 15.65
CA TYR A 34 11.01 -21.59 14.52
C TYR A 34 12.46 -22.05 14.66
N TYR A 35 13.00 -22.63 13.60
CA TYR A 35 14.38 -23.07 13.53
C TYR A 35 15.08 -22.37 12.39
N TYR A 36 16.27 -21.85 12.65
CA TYR A 36 17.13 -21.24 11.66
C TYR A 36 18.55 -21.81 11.75
N ILE A 37 19.10 -22.19 10.61
CA ILE A 37 20.49 -22.58 10.46
C ILE A 37 21.07 -21.75 9.31
N GLY A 38 22.21 -21.12 9.54
CA GLY A 38 22.89 -20.34 8.50
C GLY A 38 24.39 -20.45 8.61
N ALA A 39 25.06 -20.46 7.47
CA ALA A 39 26.52 -20.39 7.36
C ALA A 39 26.89 -19.42 6.25
N THR A 40 27.87 -18.55 6.51
CA THR A 40 28.41 -17.60 5.54
C THR A 40 29.92 -17.63 5.50
N ALA A 41 30.48 -17.40 4.32
CA ALA A 41 31.90 -17.18 4.14
C ALA A 41 32.11 -15.83 3.44
N GLU A 42 32.99 -15.02 3.97
CA GLU A 42 33.31 -13.70 3.46
C GLU A 42 34.78 -13.61 3.03
N TYR A 43 35.03 -12.90 1.94
CA TYR A 43 36.35 -12.64 1.45
C TYR A 43 36.52 -11.16 1.10
N THR A 44 37.53 -10.52 1.65
CA THR A 44 37.87 -9.12 1.30
C THR A 44 39.30 -9.08 0.75
N TYR A 45 39.45 -8.45 -0.40
CA TYR A 45 40.74 -8.20 -1.01
C TYR A 45 40.87 -6.72 -1.32
N GLU A 46 41.92 -6.10 -0.79
CA GLU A 46 42.24 -4.70 -1.05
C GLU A 46 43.73 -4.58 -1.47
N ARG A 47 43.95 -4.07 -2.67
CA ARG A 47 45.30 -3.78 -3.16
C ARG A 47 45.28 -2.59 -4.09
N LYS A 48 45.98 -1.54 -3.70
CA LYS A 48 46.08 -0.27 -4.47
C LYS A 48 44.69 0.30 -4.77
N GLN A 49 44.30 0.24 -6.05
CA GLN A 49 43.02 0.76 -6.59
C GLN A 49 41.88 -0.28 -6.61
N HIS A 50 42.21 -1.53 -6.28
CA HIS A 50 41.28 -2.64 -6.36
C HIS A 50 40.72 -3.00 -4.98
N ARG A 51 39.42 -3.05 -4.88
CA ARG A 51 38.72 -3.58 -3.70
C ARG A 51 37.69 -4.57 -4.17
N LEU A 52 37.79 -5.79 -3.68
CA LEU A 52 36.82 -6.86 -3.89
C LEU A 52 36.28 -7.31 -2.54
N PHE A 53 34.98 -7.35 -2.42
CA PHE A 53 34.28 -8.01 -1.32
C PHE A 53 33.40 -9.10 -1.92
N ALA A 54 33.52 -10.31 -1.41
CA ALA A 54 32.66 -11.43 -1.81
C ALA A 54 32.10 -12.12 -0.56
N ILE A 55 30.85 -12.49 -0.62
CA ILE A 55 30.18 -13.27 0.40
C ILE A 55 29.37 -14.37 -0.26
N GLY A 56 29.40 -15.56 0.30
CA GLY A 56 28.53 -16.67 -0.09
C GLY A 56 28.03 -17.40 1.13
N GLY A 57 26.87 -17.98 1.04
CA GLY A 57 26.29 -18.65 2.18
C GLY A 57 25.10 -19.54 1.84
N TYR A 58 24.70 -20.24 2.87
CA TYR A 58 23.51 -21.06 2.93
C TYR A 58 22.72 -20.72 4.17
N ASN A 59 21.41 -20.69 4.05
CA ASN A 59 20.51 -20.66 5.19
C ASN A 59 19.30 -21.54 4.97
N GLN A 60 18.77 -22.05 6.08
CA GLN A 60 17.54 -22.82 6.11
C GLN A 60 16.71 -22.39 7.30
N GLU A 61 15.41 -22.30 7.10
CA GLU A 61 14.45 -22.00 8.13
C GLU A 61 13.27 -22.99 8.08
N LEU A 62 12.71 -23.27 9.23
CA LEU A 62 11.53 -24.10 9.40
C LEU A 62 10.61 -23.42 10.40
N THR A 63 9.39 -23.18 10.00
CA THR A 63 8.30 -22.70 10.87
C THR A 63 7.30 -23.82 11.07
N ASN A 64 6.89 -24.02 12.33
CA ASN A 64 5.87 -24.98 12.71
C ASN A 64 4.91 -24.30 13.70
N ASN A 65 3.66 -24.09 13.28
CA ASN A 65 2.61 -23.47 14.09
C ASN A 65 1.54 -24.47 14.55
N GLY A 66 1.88 -25.77 14.59
CA GLY A 66 1.00 -26.86 14.95
C GLY A 66 1.15 -28.05 14.00
N ASP A 67 0.27 -29.04 14.11
CA ASP A 67 0.43 -30.33 13.46
C ASP A 67 0.49 -30.27 11.93
N TRP A 68 -0.23 -29.33 11.32
CA TRP A 68 -0.38 -29.22 9.87
C TRP A 68 0.10 -27.87 9.28
N ASP A 69 0.45 -26.90 10.13
CA ASP A 69 0.89 -25.57 9.69
C ASP A 69 2.42 -25.47 9.72
N GLN A 70 3.06 -26.21 8.80
CA GLN A 70 4.51 -26.28 8.70
C GLN A 70 5.00 -25.83 7.31
N TRP A 71 6.04 -25.01 7.29
CA TRP A 71 6.75 -24.70 6.07
C TRP A 71 8.24 -24.49 6.30
N ALA A 72 9.01 -24.75 5.27
CA ALA A 72 10.45 -24.64 5.29
C ALA A 72 10.95 -23.89 4.06
N MET A 73 12.01 -23.11 4.24
CA MET A 73 12.73 -22.45 3.17
C MET A 73 14.23 -22.76 3.28
N SER A 74 14.91 -22.94 2.14
CA SER A 74 16.35 -23.08 2.06
C SER A 74 16.91 -22.21 0.96
N SER A 75 18.05 -21.55 1.21
CA SER A 75 18.62 -20.56 0.31
C SER A 75 20.12 -20.74 0.18
N PHE A 76 20.61 -20.74 -1.06
CA PHE A 76 22.01 -20.54 -1.37
C PHE A 76 22.18 -19.16 -2.00
N PHE A 77 23.17 -18.41 -1.59
CA PHE A 77 23.43 -17.10 -2.15
C PHE A 77 24.93 -16.83 -2.31
N ALA A 78 25.23 -16.02 -3.30
CA ALA A 78 26.56 -15.45 -3.51
C ALA A 78 26.42 -14.00 -3.97
N LYS A 79 27.30 -13.14 -3.47
CA LYS A 79 27.38 -11.73 -3.83
C LYS A 79 28.85 -11.33 -3.97
N ALA A 80 29.16 -10.55 -4.98
CA ALA A 80 30.49 -9.97 -5.15
C ALA A 80 30.34 -8.47 -5.46
N ASN A 81 31.11 -7.65 -4.75
CA ASN A 81 31.24 -6.21 -4.97
C ASN A 81 32.68 -5.92 -5.37
N TYR A 82 32.85 -5.32 -6.55
CA TYR A 82 34.16 -4.86 -6.99
C TYR A 82 34.18 -3.35 -7.18
N THR A 83 35.17 -2.70 -6.63
CA THR A 83 35.39 -1.27 -6.76
C THR A 83 36.77 -1.03 -7.34
N TYR A 84 36.87 -0.26 -8.43
CA TYR A 84 38.11 0.17 -9.01
C TYR A 84 38.31 1.67 -8.79
N ASP A 85 39.42 2.01 -8.15
CA ASP A 85 39.86 3.39 -7.87
C ASP A 85 38.77 4.30 -7.28
N ARG A 86 37.87 3.74 -6.47
CA ARG A 86 36.66 4.40 -5.93
C ARG A 86 35.74 5.01 -6.99
N ARG A 87 36.05 4.85 -8.29
CA ARG A 87 35.31 5.44 -9.42
C ARG A 87 34.26 4.50 -9.97
N TYR A 88 34.64 3.27 -10.24
CA TYR A 88 33.75 2.29 -10.87
C TYR A 88 33.38 1.21 -9.88
N LEU A 89 32.09 0.96 -9.73
CA LEU A 89 31.51 -0.03 -8.83
C LEU A 89 30.71 -1.02 -9.67
N ILE A 90 30.91 -2.30 -9.42
CA ILE A 90 30.11 -3.37 -10.02
C ILE A 90 29.73 -4.33 -8.88
N GLU A 91 28.47 -4.70 -8.83
CA GLU A 91 27.94 -5.68 -7.90
C GLU A 91 27.20 -6.77 -8.69
N GLY A 92 27.43 -8.02 -8.34
CA GLY A 92 26.67 -9.17 -8.82
C GLY A 92 26.17 -9.98 -7.65
N THR A 93 24.91 -10.39 -7.70
CA THR A 93 24.29 -11.26 -6.69
C THR A 93 23.53 -12.38 -7.41
N ILE A 94 23.57 -13.58 -6.85
CA ILE A 94 22.73 -14.70 -7.27
C ILE A 94 22.19 -15.38 -6.02
N ARG A 95 20.89 -15.66 -6.02
CA ARG A 95 20.21 -16.46 -4.98
C ARG A 95 19.47 -17.63 -5.61
N ARG A 96 19.54 -18.77 -4.98
CA ARG A 96 18.69 -19.92 -5.25
C ARG A 96 17.91 -20.24 -4.00
N ASP A 97 16.64 -19.95 -4.02
CA ASP A 97 15.72 -20.14 -2.89
C ASP A 97 14.78 -21.30 -3.18
N GLY A 98 14.55 -22.16 -2.17
CA GLY A 98 13.65 -23.28 -2.25
C GLY A 98 12.61 -23.22 -1.12
N SER A 99 11.33 -23.39 -1.47
CA SER A 99 10.22 -23.38 -0.52
C SER A 99 9.44 -24.69 -0.55
N SER A 100 9.02 -25.16 0.63
CA SER A 100 8.15 -26.32 0.76
C SER A 100 6.70 -26.05 0.39
N ARG A 101 6.34 -24.79 0.15
CA ARG A 101 4.99 -24.38 -0.30
C ARG A 101 4.68 -24.80 -1.71
N PHE A 102 5.72 -25.12 -2.51
CA PHE A 102 5.60 -25.58 -3.89
C PHE A 102 5.80 -27.10 -4.02
N GLY A 103 5.17 -27.66 -5.03
CA GLY A 103 5.26 -29.08 -5.37
C GLY A 103 6.65 -29.50 -5.88
N ASN A 104 6.84 -30.79 -6.04
CA ASN A 104 8.08 -31.35 -6.58
C ASN A 104 8.33 -30.81 -8.01
N GLY A 105 9.55 -30.35 -8.26
CA GLY A 105 9.93 -29.71 -9.54
C GLY A 105 9.92 -28.19 -9.50
N ASN A 106 9.02 -27.56 -8.73
CA ASN A 106 8.80 -26.10 -8.68
C ASN A 106 9.30 -25.45 -7.40
N LYS A 107 9.90 -26.20 -6.48
CA LYS A 107 10.35 -25.71 -5.17
C LYS A 107 11.42 -24.60 -5.27
N PHE A 108 12.27 -24.63 -6.27
CA PHE A 108 13.44 -23.77 -6.35
C PHE A 108 13.30 -22.69 -7.40
N GLY A 109 13.50 -21.42 -6.97
CA GLY A 109 13.68 -20.27 -7.86
C GLY A 109 15.14 -19.77 -7.87
N VAL A 110 15.57 -19.14 -8.95
CA VAL A 110 16.90 -18.52 -9.07
C VAL A 110 16.74 -17.05 -9.41
N PHE A 111 17.35 -16.21 -8.60
CA PHE A 111 17.14 -14.76 -8.61
C PHE A 111 18.48 -14.04 -8.72
N PRO A 112 18.96 -13.75 -9.96
CA PRO A 112 20.17 -12.97 -10.20
C PRO A 112 19.90 -11.48 -10.13
N SER A 113 20.93 -10.71 -9.75
CA SER A 113 20.94 -9.25 -9.89
C SER A 113 22.33 -8.72 -10.21
N VAL A 114 22.37 -7.60 -10.92
CA VAL A 114 23.59 -6.86 -11.24
C VAL A 114 23.36 -5.37 -11.02
N ALA A 115 24.36 -4.69 -10.46
CA ALA A 115 24.36 -3.25 -10.34
C ALA A 115 25.71 -2.66 -10.76
N ALA A 116 25.66 -1.46 -11.33
CA ALA A 116 26.84 -0.68 -11.67
C ALA A 116 26.72 0.75 -11.11
N GLY A 117 27.83 1.30 -10.70
CA GLY A 117 27.93 2.67 -10.19
C GLY A 117 29.17 3.36 -10.76
N TRP A 118 29.02 4.65 -11.05
CA TRP A 118 30.11 5.50 -11.48
C TRP A 118 30.18 6.77 -10.62
N ASN A 119 31.23 6.87 -9.84
CA ASN A 119 31.54 8.06 -9.04
C ASN A 119 32.23 9.10 -9.92
N ILE A 120 31.44 9.87 -10.66
CA ILE A 120 31.94 10.87 -11.63
C ILE A 120 32.80 11.93 -10.95
N HIS A 121 32.45 12.31 -9.71
CA HIS A 121 33.20 13.34 -8.96
C HIS A 121 34.65 12.94 -8.65
N GLU A 122 35.01 11.66 -8.72
CA GLU A 122 36.38 11.16 -8.53
C GLU A 122 37.21 11.20 -9.83
N GLU A 123 36.58 11.53 -10.98
CA GLU A 123 37.27 11.58 -12.26
C GLU A 123 38.21 12.77 -12.39
N ALA A 124 39.28 12.61 -13.19
CA ALA A 124 40.29 13.64 -13.39
C ALA A 124 39.71 14.94 -13.98
N PHE A 125 38.73 14.86 -14.86
CA PHE A 125 38.06 16.03 -15.45
C PHE A 125 37.18 16.80 -14.47
N MET A 126 36.81 16.19 -13.32
CA MET A 126 36.03 16.83 -12.27
C MET A 126 36.91 17.59 -11.24
N LYS A 127 38.24 17.42 -11.28
CA LYS A 127 39.15 18.11 -10.35
C LYS A 127 38.95 19.62 -10.27
N PRO A 128 38.67 20.37 -11.38
CA PRO A 128 38.44 21.82 -11.31
C PRO A 128 37.16 22.18 -10.52
N LEU A 129 36.21 21.25 -10.40
CA LEU A 129 34.94 21.44 -9.68
C LEU A 129 35.00 20.91 -8.23
N LYS A 130 36.18 20.44 -7.78
CA LYS A 130 36.37 19.95 -6.42
C LYS A 130 36.06 21.07 -5.40
N GLY A 131 35.21 20.77 -4.44
CA GLY A 131 34.67 21.73 -3.48
C GLY A 131 33.32 22.36 -3.88
N LYS A 132 32.99 22.41 -5.18
CA LYS A 132 31.63 22.76 -5.67
C LYS A 132 30.77 21.52 -5.84
N VAL A 133 31.32 20.48 -6.47
CA VAL A 133 30.68 19.17 -6.61
C VAL A 133 31.37 18.22 -5.63
N ASN A 134 30.68 17.83 -4.58
CA ASN A 134 31.20 16.96 -3.53
C ASN A 134 30.86 15.49 -3.78
N GLU A 135 29.77 15.24 -4.47
CA GLU A 135 29.32 13.92 -4.91
C GLU A 135 28.59 14.07 -6.24
N PHE A 136 28.90 13.20 -7.16
CA PHE A 136 28.14 12.98 -8.39
C PHE A 136 28.34 11.52 -8.77
N LYS A 137 27.30 10.74 -8.49
CA LYS A 137 27.27 9.30 -8.74
C LYS A 137 26.09 8.97 -9.65
N LEU A 138 26.37 8.21 -10.69
CA LEU A 138 25.34 7.51 -11.47
C LEU A 138 25.29 6.05 -11.02
N ARG A 139 24.11 5.49 -10.97
CA ARG A 139 23.88 4.10 -10.63
C ARG A 139 22.78 3.50 -11.50
N ALA A 140 22.96 2.23 -11.87
CA ALA A 140 21.96 1.46 -12.55
C ALA A 140 21.95 0.02 -11.99
N SER A 141 20.79 -0.59 -11.91
CA SER A 141 20.67 -1.98 -11.51
C SER A 141 19.56 -2.69 -12.27
N TYR A 142 19.74 -3.98 -12.42
CA TYR A 142 18.72 -4.89 -12.92
C TYR A 142 18.78 -6.19 -12.11
N GLY A 143 17.64 -6.69 -11.68
CA GLY A 143 17.60 -7.93 -10.92
C GLY A 143 16.21 -8.54 -10.88
N SER A 144 16.16 -9.78 -10.40
CA SER A 144 14.94 -10.50 -10.15
C SER A 144 14.82 -10.87 -8.66
N LEU A 145 13.58 -10.94 -8.18
CA LEU A 145 13.20 -11.35 -6.84
C LEU A 145 12.06 -12.35 -6.94
N GLY A 146 12.06 -13.37 -6.09
CA GLY A 146 10.96 -14.33 -5.97
C GLY A 146 10.03 -13.98 -4.82
N ASN A 147 8.76 -14.26 -5.00
CA ASN A 147 7.75 -14.22 -3.96
C ASN A 147 7.08 -15.59 -3.86
N GLU A 148 7.03 -16.16 -2.65
CA GLU A 148 6.41 -17.44 -2.35
C GLU A 148 5.11 -17.31 -1.51
N ASN A 149 4.55 -16.10 -1.42
CA ASN A 149 3.42 -15.84 -0.53
C ASN A 149 2.13 -16.50 -1.05
N ILE A 150 2.06 -17.82 -0.87
CA ILE A 150 0.88 -18.65 -1.08
C ILE A 150 0.53 -19.37 0.21
N GLY A 151 -0.72 -19.79 0.35
CA GLY A 151 -1.12 -20.67 1.47
C GLY A 151 -0.41 -22.02 1.39
N LEU A 152 -0.38 -22.74 2.51
CA LEU A 152 0.20 -24.07 2.58
C LEU A 152 -0.59 -25.08 1.73
N TYR A 153 0.12 -26.07 1.19
CA TYR A 153 -0.46 -27.24 0.47
C TYR A 153 -1.29 -26.88 -0.78
N LYS A 154 -1.15 -25.66 -1.33
CA LYS A 154 -1.90 -25.24 -2.51
C LYS A 154 -1.55 -26.01 -3.80
N TYR A 155 -0.45 -26.76 -3.79
CA TYR A 155 -0.07 -27.66 -4.86
C TYR A 155 -0.77 -29.04 -4.79
N GLN A 156 -1.52 -29.31 -3.71
CA GLN A 156 -2.21 -30.57 -3.49
C GLN A 156 -3.73 -30.39 -3.42
N THR A 157 -4.47 -31.32 -3.98
CA THR A 157 -5.92 -31.38 -3.78
C THR A 157 -6.21 -31.77 -2.33
N LEU A 158 -7.02 -30.96 -1.64
CA LEU A 158 -7.41 -31.17 -0.25
C LEU A 158 -8.78 -31.83 -0.17
N ILE A 159 -8.89 -32.82 0.71
CA ILE A 159 -10.09 -33.61 0.96
C ILE A 159 -10.57 -33.31 2.38
N ASP A 160 -11.87 -33.08 2.53
CA ASP A 160 -12.50 -33.02 3.86
C ASP A 160 -12.45 -34.41 4.52
N GLY A 161 -11.76 -34.50 5.63
CA GLY A 161 -11.61 -35.75 6.38
C GLY A 161 -12.90 -36.31 7.00
N THR A 162 -13.99 -35.50 7.02
CA THR A 162 -15.28 -35.89 7.58
C THR A 162 -16.17 -36.60 6.55
N ASN A 163 -16.18 -36.13 5.31
CA ASN A 163 -17.09 -36.62 4.27
C ASN A 163 -16.37 -37.17 3.02
N GLY A 164 -15.05 -37.05 2.95
CA GLY A 164 -14.26 -37.52 1.82
C GLY A 164 -14.38 -36.67 0.55
N ASN A 165 -15.05 -35.54 0.61
CA ASN A 165 -15.24 -34.65 -0.55
C ASN A 165 -13.99 -33.79 -0.78
N GLU A 166 -13.68 -33.53 -2.04
CA GLU A 166 -12.67 -32.56 -2.43
C GLU A 166 -13.16 -31.16 -2.08
N THR A 167 -12.33 -30.37 -1.37
CA THR A 167 -12.68 -29.00 -0.94
C THR A 167 -11.98 -27.93 -1.75
N VAL A 168 -10.77 -28.23 -2.23
CA VAL A 168 -9.95 -27.33 -3.05
C VAL A 168 -9.17 -28.16 -4.06
N PHE A 169 -9.22 -27.78 -5.33
CA PHE A 169 -8.29 -28.35 -6.30
C PHE A 169 -6.88 -27.87 -6.02
N GLY A 170 -5.91 -28.80 -6.02
CA GLY A 170 -4.50 -28.47 -5.96
C GLY A 170 -3.98 -28.07 -7.33
N ASN A 171 -2.97 -27.19 -7.34
CA ASN A 171 -2.22 -26.91 -8.54
C ASN A 171 -0.76 -27.40 -8.39
N PRO A 172 -0.39 -28.58 -8.91
CA PRO A 172 0.97 -29.09 -8.80
C PRO A 172 2.01 -28.26 -9.53
N ASP A 173 1.59 -27.46 -10.51
CA ASP A 173 2.47 -26.64 -11.35
C ASP A 173 2.71 -25.24 -10.77
N ILE A 174 2.10 -24.92 -9.62
CA ILE A 174 2.30 -23.63 -8.97
C ILE A 174 3.76 -23.39 -8.63
N THR A 175 4.25 -22.19 -8.96
CA THR A 175 5.65 -21.82 -8.77
C THR A 175 5.78 -20.37 -8.26
N TRP A 176 7.00 -19.88 -8.16
CA TRP A 176 7.35 -18.56 -7.68
C TRP A 176 6.76 -17.46 -8.55
N GLU A 177 6.14 -16.47 -7.93
CA GLU A 177 5.91 -15.18 -8.56
C GLU A 177 7.25 -14.47 -8.69
N THR A 178 7.54 -13.91 -9.87
CA THR A 178 8.83 -13.28 -10.13
C THR A 178 8.70 -11.80 -10.42
N VAL A 179 9.53 -11.01 -9.74
CA VAL A 179 9.63 -9.57 -9.94
C VAL A 179 10.94 -9.25 -10.67
N HIS A 180 10.85 -8.64 -11.84
CA HIS A 180 11.97 -8.07 -12.57
C HIS A 180 12.00 -6.57 -12.38
N MET A 181 13.10 -6.02 -11.89
CA MET A 181 13.22 -4.60 -11.56
C MET A 181 14.45 -3.98 -12.21
N PHE A 182 14.23 -2.94 -12.99
CA PHE A 182 15.26 -2.05 -13.51
C PHE A 182 15.21 -0.72 -12.79
N ASN A 183 16.35 -0.26 -12.29
CA ASN A 183 16.51 1.06 -11.68
C ASN A 183 17.66 1.80 -12.33
N ILE A 184 17.49 3.11 -12.49
CA ILE A 184 18.57 4.05 -12.81
C ILE A 184 18.41 5.29 -11.92
N GLY A 185 19.52 5.77 -11.38
CA GLY A 185 19.49 6.89 -10.47
C GLY A 185 20.77 7.70 -10.45
N THR A 186 20.69 8.87 -9.84
CA THR A 186 21.82 9.76 -9.62
C THR A 186 21.77 10.34 -8.22
N ASP A 187 22.96 10.43 -7.60
CA ASP A 187 23.17 11.07 -6.32
C ASP A 187 24.13 12.25 -6.53
N ILE A 188 23.68 13.45 -6.23
CA ILE A 188 24.42 14.71 -6.45
C ILE A 188 24.49 15.47 -5.14
N ARG A 189 25.68 15.92 -4.76
CA ARG A 189 25.90 16.83 -3.64
C ARG A 189 26.75 18.02 -4.08
N LEU A 190 26.16 19.21 -3.97
CA LEU A 190 26.79 20.47 -4.36
C LEU A 190 27.05 21.33 -3.11
N PHE A 191 28.18 22.04 -3.12
CA PHE A 191 28.55 23.02 -2.09
C PHE A 191 28.45 22.47 -0.66
N ARG A 192 28.50 21.14 -0.48
CA ARG A 192 28.38 20.38 0.79
C ARG A 192 26.98 20.42 1.43
N ASN A 193 26.12 21.30 1.01
CA ASN A 193 24.84 21.59 1.68
C ASN A 193 23.61 21.43 0.80
N PHE A 194 23.76 21.14 -0.47
CA PHE A 194 22.67 20.83 -1.38
C PHE A 194 22.84 19.39 -1.90
N ALA A 195 21.89 18.53 -1.57
CA ALA A 195 21.86 17.15 -2.01
C ALA A 195 20.60 16.88 -2.85
N VAL A 196 20.77 16.14 -3.92
CA VAL A 196 19.70 15.68 -4.82
C VAL A 196 19.90 14.19 -5.06
N THR A 197 18.87 13.40 -4.81
CA THR A 197 18.78 12.01 -5.26
C THR A 197 17.59 11.89 -6.19
N PHE A 198 17.83 11.37 -7.38
CA PHE A 198 16.78 11.05 -8.34
C PHE A 198 16.88 9.58 -8.74
N GLU A 199 15.75 8.91 -8.79
CA GLU A 199 15.66 7.52 -9.22
C GLU A 199 14.44 7.31 -10.13
N TYR A 200 14.63 6.55 -11.19
CA TYR A 200 13.59 6.01 -12.03
C TYR A 200 13.61 4.48 -11.93
N TYR A 201 12.45 3.87 -11.75
CA TYR A 201 12.31 2.43 -11.70
C TYR A 201 11.24 1.90 -12.67
N ASN A 202 11.43 0.65 -13.09
CA ASN A 202 10.46 -0.12 -13.85
C ASN A 202 10.44 -1.55 -13.28
N LYS A 203 9.39 -1.84 -12.53
CA LYS A 203 9.17 -3.11 -11.85
C LYS A 203 8.07 -3.87 -12.59
N LYS A 204 8.41 -5.04 -13.14
CA LYS A 204 7.48 -5.97 -13.77
C LYS A 204 7.34 -7.22 -12.90
N THR A 205 6.14 -7.49 -12.41
CA THR A 205 5.79 -8.73 -11.71
C THR A 205 5.14 -9.67 -12.71
N THR A 206 5.73 -10.83 -12.92
CA THR A 206 5.23 -11.90 -13.80
C THR A 206 4.85 -13.11 -12.97
N ASP A 207 4.09 -13.99 -13.57
CA ASP A 207 3.64 -15.24 -12.93
C ASP A 207 2.96 -14.95 -11.58
N MET A 208 2.17 -13.87 -11.50
CA MET A 208 1.45 -13.49 -10.29
C MET A 208 0.58 -14.65 -9.81
N ILE A 209 0.65 -14.90 -8.51
CA ILE A 209 -0.18 -15.94 -7.89
C ILE A 209 -1.56 -15.35 -7.63
N ILE A 210 -2.53 -15.78 -8.42
CA ILE A 210 -3.92 -15.34 -8.33
C ILE A 210 -4.85 -16.56 -8.16
N THR A 211 -5.98 -16.36 -7.52
CA THR A 211 -7.06 -17.35 -7.43
C THR A 211 -8.18 -16.89 -8.35
N PRO A 212 -8.26 -17.42 -9.58
CA PRO A 212 -9.28 -16.98 -10.54
C PRO A 212 -10.66 -17.41 -10.08
N PRO A 213 -11.71 -16.62 -10.36
CA PRO A 213 -13.07 -17.06 -10.13
C PRO A 213 -13.38 -18.24 -11.06
N ILE A 214 -13.95 -19.30 -10.52
CA ILE A 214 -14.47 -20.43 -11.28
C ILE A 214 -15.98 -20.54 -11.09
N SER A 215 -16.64 -21.26 -12.01
CA SER A 215 -18.06 -21.54 -11.88
C SER A 215 -18.34 -22.35 -10.59
N TYR A 216 -19.30 -21.90 -9.80
CA TYR A 216 -19.74 -22.58 -8.59
C TYR A 216 -20.47 -23.93 -8.87
N ILE A 217 -20.71 -24.27 -10.12
CA ILE A 217 -21.41 -25.52 -10.52
C ILE A 217 -20.69 -26.76 -10.00
N GLY A 218 -19.35 -26.70 -9.84
CA GLY A 218 -18.55 -27.82 -9.33
C GLY A 218 -18.53 -27.98 -7.80
N GLY A 219 -19.02 -26.99 -7.04
CA GLY A 219 -19.01 -27.02 -5.57
C GLY A 219 -17.63 -27.00 -4.92
N ILE A 220 -16.56 -26.74 -5.68
CA ILE A 220 -15.17 -26.79 -5.25
C ILE A 220 -14.52 -25.42 -5.46
N ASN A 221 -13.63 -25.01 -4.55
CA ASN A 221 -12.91 -23.76 -4.64
C ASN A 221 -11.76 -23.83 -5.67
N SER A 222 -11.51 -22.72 -6.35
CA SER A 222 -10.40 -22.59 -7.30
C SER A 222 -9.04 -22.74 -6.61
N ALA A 223 -8.11 -23.41 -7.29
CA ALA A 223 -6.71 -23.39 -6.93
C ALA A 223 -6.05 -22.08 -7.35
N PRO A 224 -5.03 -21.61 -6.63
CA PRO A 224 -4.19 -20.53 -7.11
C PRO A 224 -3.38 -20.98 -8.35
N ILE A 225 -3.20 -20.07 -9.27
CA ILE A 225 -2.41 -20.27 -10.49
C ILE A 225 -1.39 -19.15 -10.66
N ASN A 226 -0.30 -19.43 -11.36
CA ASN A 226 0.62 -18.40 -11.81
C ASN A 226 0.09 -17.82 -13.12
N SER A 227 -0.51 -16.64 -13.02
CA SER A 227 -1.03 -15.95 -14.19
C SER A 227 -1.17 -14.47 -13.90
N GLY A 228 -0.96 -13.71 -14.94
CA GLY A 228 -1.02 -12.27 -14.86
C GLY A 228 0.34 -11.60 -14.75
N THR A 229 0.37 -10.40 -15.27
CA THR A 229 1.53 -9.52 -15.24
C THR A 229 1.10 -8.13 -14.84
N VAL A 230 1.77 -7.56 -13.84
CA VAL A 230 1.55 -6.19 -13.39
C VAL A 230 2.84 -5.40 -13.49
N ARG A 231 2.76 -4.20 -14.03
CA ARG A 231 3.88 -3.28 -14.13
C ARG A 231 3.67 -2.06 -13.25
N ASN A 232 4.73 -1.74 -12.48
CA ASN A 232 4.86 -0.50 -11.74
C ASN A 232 6.03 0.30 -12.34
N LYS A 233 5.75 1.52 -12.80
CA LYS A 233 6.76 2.47 -13.26
C LYS A 233 6.66 3.73 -12.44
N GLY A 234 7.81 4.25 -12.04
CA GLY A 234 7.80 5.46 -11.24
C GLY A 234 9.15 6.14 -11.20
N TRP A 235 9.14 7.29 -10.57
CA TRP A 235 10.33 8.04 -10.26
C TRP A 235 10.23 8.61 -8.84
N GLU A 236 11.38 8.82 -8.23
CA GLU A 236 11.54 9.40 -6.91
C GLU A 236 12.56 10.53 -6.97
N LEU A 237 12.25 11.63 -6.31
CA LEU A 237 13.12 12.79 -6.15
C LEU A 237 13.20 13.15 -4.69
N ASP A 238 14.42 13.18 -4.14
CA ASP A 238 14.72 13.67 -2.82
C ASP A 238 15.66 14.87 -2.91
N LEU A 239 15.30 15.94 -2.21
CA LEU A 239 16.03 17.22 -2.21
C LEU A 239 16.31 17.64 -0.78
N ASN A 240 17.57 17.91 -0.46
CA ASN A 240 17.95 18.44 0.83
C ASN A 240 18.84 19.67 0.64
N TYR A 241 18.46 20.78 1.25
CA TYR A 241 19.26 22.00 1.25
C TYR A 241 19.30 22.63 2.65
N GLY A 242 20.49 22.67 3.23
CA GLY A 242 20.72 23.30 4.52
C GLY A 242 21.83 24.35 4.47
N LYS A 243 21.66 25.46 5.17
CA LYS A 243 22.66 26.51 5.22
C LYS A 243 22.62 27.25 6.54
N GLN A 244 23.81 27.45 7.12
CA GLN A 244 24.04 28.47 8.15
C GLN A 244 24.24 29.80 7.45
N VAL A 245 23.26 30.70 7.53
CA VAL A 245 23.27 31.99 6.82
C VAL A 245 24.07 33.03 7.60
N THR A 246 23.85 33.07 8.92
CA THR A 246 24.58 33.91 9.86
C THR A 246 25.00 33.09 11.08
N LYS A 247 25.73 33.69 12.03
CA LYS A 247 26.04 33.02 13.29
C LYS A 247 24.81 32.60 14.07
N ASP A 248 23.71 33.34 13.91
CA ASP A 248 22.49 33.18 14.68
C ASP A 248 21.36 32.49 13.89
N PHE A 249 21.45 32.43 12.54
CA PHE A 249 20.39 31.92 11.71
C PHE A 249 20.87 30.85 10.76
N GLY A 250 20.23 29.70 10.83
CA GLY A 250 20.38 28.59 9.90
C GLY A 250 19.04 27.97 9.53
N PHE A 251 19.00 27.28 8.40
CA PHE A 251 17.83 26.54 7.96
C PHE A 251 18.23 25.22 7.28
N ASN A 252 17.29 24.28 7.28
CA ASN A 252 17.32 23.06 6.45
C ASN A 252 15.95 22.84 5.85
N ILE A 253 15.90 22.59 4.55
CA ILE A 253 14.70 22.21 3.80
C ILE A 253 14.98 20.84 3.18
N HIS A 254 14.17 19.85 3.55
CA HIS A 254 14.23 18.51 3.03
C HIS A 254 12.86 18.15 2.45
N GLY A 255 12.80 17.72 1.21
CA GLY A 255 11.54 17.35 0.57
C GLY A 255 11.71 16.23 -0.42
N GLY A 256 10.66 15.45 -0.58
CA GLY A 256 10.61 14.34 -1.51
C GLY A 256 9.31 14.28 -2.29
N LEU A 257 9.43 13.81 -3.52
CA LEU A 257 8.34 13.52 -4.43
C LEU A 257 8.50 12.09 -4.94
N SER A 258 7.43 11.29 -4.96
CA SER A 258 7.45 9.99 -5.60
C SER A 258 6.18 9.76 -6.42
N GLN A 259 6.34 9.30 -7.64
CA GLN A 259 5.26 8.95 -8.54
C GLN A 259 5.32 7.46 -8.86
N ASN A 260 4.17 6.78 -8.77
CA ASN A 260 4.02 5.39 -9.21
C ASN A 260 2.81 5.27 -10.15
N LYS A 261 3.00 4.54 -11.25
CA LYS A 261 1.92 4.12 -12.16
C LYS A 261 1.86 2.61 -12.18
N ASN A 262 0.78 2.07 -11.64
CA ASN A 262 0.46 0.65 -11.67
C ASN A 262 -0.41 0.32 -12.88
N LYS A 263 -0.14 -0.80 -13.56
CA LYS A 263 -0.90 -1.25 -14.72
C LYS A 263 -0.88 -2.78 -14.83
N ILE A 264 -2.04 -3.39 -15.02
CA ILE A 264 -2.18 -4.79 -15.41
C ILE A 264 -1.82 -4.90 -16.89
N GLU A 265 -0.85 -5.74 -17.25
CA GLU A 265 -0.43 -6.01 -18.63
C GLU A 265 -1.02 -7.33 -19.16
N GLU A 266 -1.17 -8.33 -18.28
CA GLU A 266 -1.74 -9.64 -18.60
C GLU A 266 -2.62 -10.10 -17.44
N LEU A 267 -3.69 -10.81 -17.75
CA LEU A 267 -4.64 -11.36 -16.78
C LEU A 267 -5.15 -12.70 -17.32
N PHE A 268 -5.41 -13.67 -16.44
CA PHE A 268 -6.03 -14.92 -16.80
C PHE A 268 -7.55 -14.73 -17.03
N GLY A 269 -8.02 -15.10 -18.20
CA GLY A 269 -9.44 -15.05 -18.53
C GLY A 269 -9.98 -13.64 -18.79
N ALA A 270 -11.28 -13.49 -18.61
CA ALA A 270 -11.98 -12.21 -18.73
C ALA A 270 -11.68 -11.31 -17.53
N PRO A 271 -11.91 -9.99 -17.66
CA PRO A 271 -11.93 -9.10 -16.51
C PRO A 271 -12.89 -9.64 -15.44
N TYR A 272 -12.52 -9.52 -14.19
CA TYR A 272 -13.38 -9.96 -13.07
C TYR A 272 -13.47 -8.87 -12.01
N ASP A 273 -14.65 -8.75 -11.43
CA ASP A 273 -14.91 -7.81 -10.35
C ASP A 273 -14.79 -8.47 -8.97
N GLU A 274 -14.50 -7.64 -7.99
CA GLU A 274 -14.45 -7.97 -6.57
C GLU A 274 -15.32 -6.96 -5.80
N GLY A 275 -16.62 -6.94 -6.10
CA GLY A 275 -17.57 -6.00 -5.52
C GLY A 275 -17.52 -4.61 -6.16
N ASN A 276 -16.84 -3.65 -5.54
CA ASN A 276 -16.66 -2.30 -6.08
C ASN A 276 -15.31 -2.11 -6.81
N ARG A 277 -14.61 -3.21 -7.12
CA ARG A 277 -13.29 -3.23 -7.76
C ARG A 277 -13.28 -4.14 -8.95
N ILE A 278 -12.45 -3.83 -9.93
CA ILE A 278 -12.22 -4.69 -11.09
C ILE A 278 -10.73 -4.85 -11.36
N ASN A 279 -10.36 -6.03 -11.83
CA ASN A 279 -9.07 -6.30 -12.42
C ASN A 279 -9.24 -6.42 -13.93
N GLN A 280 -8.73 -5.43 -14.67
CA GLN A 280 -8.82 -5.35 -16.12
C GLN A 280 -7.50 -4.92 -16.73
N ILE A 281 -7.12 -5.55 -17.85
CA ILE A 281 -5.91 -5.21 -18.59
C ILE A 281 -5.95 -3.73 -19.00
N GLY A 282 -4.85 -3.02 -18.78
CA GLY A 282 -4.72 -1.60 -19.10
C GLY A 282 -4.94 -0.66 -17.94
N TYR A 283 -5.56 -1.12 -16.86
CA TYR A 283 -5.88 -0.35 -15.66
C TYR A 283 -5.01 -0.75 -14.47
N ALA A 284 -5.08 0.01 -13.38
CA ALA A 284 -4.42 -0.34 -12.14
C ALA A 284 -5.10 -1.55 -11.49
N LEU A 285 -4.31 -2.33 -10.74
CA LEU A 285 -4.84 -3.45 -9.97
C LEU A 285 -5.90 -2.94 -8.97
N LYS A 286 -7.06 -3.63 -8.92
CA LYS A 286 -8.20 -3.30 -8.06
C LYS A 286 -8.71 -1.86 -8.25
N SER A 287 -8.79 -1.41 -9.51
CA SER A 287 -9.45 -0.15 -9.84
C SER A 287 -10.92 -0.16 -9.42
N TYR A 288 -11.45 1.00 -9.02
CA TYR A 288 -12.88 1.12 -8.72
C TYR A 288 -13.72 0.88 -9.96
N TYR A 289 -14.79 0.08 -9.79
CA TYR A 289 -15.73 -0.29 -10.85
C TYR A 289 -17.14 0.00 -10.38
N VAL A 290 -17.71 1.10 -10.86
CA VAL A 290 -18.85 1.76 -10.26
C VAL A 290 -19.88 2.19 -11.31
N TYR A 291 -21.16 2.25 -10.93
CA TYR A 291 -22.19 2.88 -11.73
C TYR A 291 -21.96 4.40 -11.77
N PRO A 292 -21.97 5.03 -12.94
CA PRO A 292 -22.04 6.48 -13.04
C PRO A 292 -23.39 6.99 -12.56
N THR A 293 -23.43 8.18 -11.97
CA THR A 293 -24.67 8.79 -11.44
C THR A 293 -24.84 10.24 -11.90
N ASN A 294 -26.08 10.69 -11.91
CA ASN A 294 -26.47 12.07 -12.25
C ASN A 294 -27.28 12.70 -11.10
N GLY A 295 -26.71 12.69 -9.88
CA GLY A 295 -27.35 13.24 -8.70
C GLY A 295 -28.53 12.41 -8.19
N LEU A 296 -29.63 13.06 -7.81
CA LEU A 296 -30.80 12.45 -7.24
C LEU A 296 -32.00 12.61 -8.17
N LEU A 297 -32.80 11.54 -8.31
CA LEU A 297 -34.07 11.56 -9.03
C LEU A 297 -35.03 12.58 -8.39
N GLN A 298 -35.69 13.37 -9.21
CA GLN A 298 -36.61 14.41 -8.76
C GLN A 298 -38.07 14.01 -9.02
N GLU A 299 -39.04 14.64 -8.36
CA GLU A 299 -40.44 14.43 -8.69
C GLU A 299 -40.79 14.76 -10.14
N SER A 300 -40.04 15.66 -10.76
CA SER A 300 -40.19 16.01 -12.18
C SER A 300 -39.88 14.86 -13.13
N ASP A 301 -39.09 13.86 -12.70
CA ASP A 301 -38.68 12.71 -13.51
C ASP A 301 -39.75 11.61 -13.52
N PHE A 302 -40.81 11.77 -12.74
CA PHE A 302 -41.88 10.79 -12.57
C PHE A 302 -43.26 11.37 -12.90
N SER A 303 -44.21 10.46 -13.11
CA SER A 303 -45.64 10.70 -13.07
C SER A 303 -46.27 9.76 -12.05
N LYS A 304 -47.52 10.04 -11.60
CA LYS A 304 -48.26 9.13 -10.74
C LYS A 304 -49.31 8.39 -11.55
N ASN A 305 -49.44 7.07 -11.35
CA ASN A 305 -50.51 6.28 -11.90
C ASN A 305 -51.80 6.47 -11.07
N GLU A 306 -52.90 5.80 -11.49
CA GLU A 306 -54.18 5.87 -10.78
C GLU A 306 -54.15 5.34 -9.34
N ALA A 307 -53.19 4.46 -9.03
CA ALA A 307 -52.94 3.94 -7.68
C ALA A 307 -52.05 4.89 -6.82
N GLY A 308 -51.57 6.00 -7.39
CA GLY A 308 -50.69 6.96 -6.72
C GLY A 308 -49.24 6.55 -6.69
N GLU A 309 -48.83 5.51 -7.40
CA GLU A 309 -47.45 5.04 -7.47
C GLU A 309 -46.63 5.88 -8.45
N TRP A 310 -45.35 6.06 -8.16
CA TRP A 310 -44.43 6.77 -9.03
C TRP A 310 -44.01 5.91 -10.23
N ILE A 311 -44.23 6.42 -11.43
CA ILE A 311 -43.84 5.82 -12.70
C ILE A 311 -42.84 6.73 -13.39
N PRO A 312 -41.65 6.24 -13.79
CA PRO A 312 -40.66 7.05 -14.48
C PRO A 312 -41.21 7.56 -15.81
N LYS A 313 -40.91 8.78 -16.17
CA LYS A 313 -41.23 9.35 -17.48
C LYS A 313 -40.38 8.73 -18.57
N GLU A 314 -40.82 8.89 -19.81
CA GLU A 314 -40.08 8.43 -20.99
C GLU A 314 -38.65 8.98 -20.99
N GLY A 315 -37.67 8.09 -21.21
CA GLY A 315 -36.24 8.42 -21.20
C GLY A 315 -35.57 8.42 -19.82
N ILE A 316 -36.32 8.16 -18.73
CA ILE A 316 -35.78 7.97 -17.39
C ILE A 316 -35.66 6.47 -17.10
N VAL A 317 -34.42 5.98 -17.08
CA VAL A 317 -34.10 4.58 -16.76
C VAL A 317 -33.73 4.47 -15.28
N ILE A 318 -34.34 3.52 -14.59
CA ILE A 318 -34.18 3.32 -13.15
C ILE A 318 -34.08 1.82 -12.81
N PHE A 319 -33.52 1.53 -11.63
CA PHE A 319 -33.72 0.22 -11.01
C PHE A 319 -35.17 0.07 -10.53
N ASP A 320 -35.68 -1.17 -10.49
CA ASP A 320 -37.03 -1.46 -10.01
C ASP A 320 -37.24 -0.88 -8.59
N GLY A 321 -38.35 -0.16 -8.43
CA GLY A 321 -38.80 0.41 -7.16
C GLY A 321 -38.09 1.69 -6.75
N GLN A 322 -37.25 2.30 -7.59
CA GLN A 322 -36.72 3.64 -7.34
C GLN A 322 -37.81 4.71 -7.38
N GLN A 323 -37.65 5.76 -6.59
CA GLN A 323 -38.58 6.86 -6.39
C GLN A 323 -37.87 8.19 -6.38
N PRO A 324 -38.59 9.31 -6.44
CA PRO A 324 -37.99 10.63 -6.22
C PRO A 324 -37.15 10.67 -4.95
N GLY A 325 -35.95 11.24 -5.03
CA GLY A 325 -34.97 11.31 -3.98
C GLY A 325 -33.98 10.14 -3.91
N ASP A 326 -34.15 9.10 -4.71
CA ASP A 326 -33.17 8.03 -4.87
C ASP A 326 -32.02 8.49 -5.80
N ILE A 327 -30.88 7.81 -5.75
CA ILE A 327 -29.74 8.09 -6.61
C ILE A 327 -30.10 7.79 -8.07
N HIS A 328 -29.86 8.76 -8.97
CA HIS A 328 -30.08 8.60 -10.41
C HIS A 328 -28.88 7.93 -11.06
N TYR A 329 -28.97 6.64 -11.34
CA TYR A 329 -27.96 5.88 -12.09
C TYR A 329 -28.10 6.12 -13.57
N ILE A 330 -27.00 6.09 -14.31
CA ILE A 330 -26.98 6.34 -15.75
C ILE A 330 -26.96 5.00 -16.50
N ASP A 331 -27.93 4.81 -17.40
CA ASP A 331 -27.91 3.80 -18.46
C ASP A 331 -26.84 4.23 -19.48
N ARG A 332 -25.66 3.60 -19.38
CA ARG A 332 -24.48 4.02 -20.14
C ARG A 332 -24.44 3.41 -21.52
N ASP A 333 -24.92 2.19 -21.69
CA ASP A 333 -24.94 1.50 -22.97
C ASP A 333 -26.22 1.76 -23.77
N GLY A 334 -27.24 2.35 -23.15
CA GLY A 334 -28.49 2.80 -23.79
C GLY A 334 -29.45 1.67 -24.09
N ASP A 335 -29.38 0.55 -23.38
CA ASP A 335 -30.23 -0.61 -23.59
C ASP A 335 -31.61 -0.49 -22.91
N GLY A 336 -31.83 0.58 -22.14
CA GLY A 336 -33.05 0.89 -21.39
C GLY A 336 -33.16 0.20 -20.05
N LYS A 337 -32.05 -0.32 -19.50
CA LYS A 337 -31.96 -0.95 -18.19
C LYS A 337 -30.68 -0.56 -17.51
N ILE A 338 -30.67 -0.54 -16.18
CA ILE A 338 -29.43 -0.40 -15.40
C ILE A 338 -28.92 -1.80 -15.05
N THR A 339 -27.77 -2.17 -15.65
CA THR A 339 -27.13 -3.49 -15.47
C THR A 339 -25.67 -3.35 -15.09
N THR A 340 -24.96 -4.46 -14.88
CA THR A 340 -23.52 -4.45 -14.61
C THR A 340 -22.69 -3.87 -15.76
N ASP A 341 -23.24 -3.84 -16.98
CA ASP A 341 -22.56 -3.34 -18.19
C ASP A 341 -22.50 -1.81 -18.21
N ASP A 342 -23.34 -1.13 -17.41
CA ASP A 342 -23.30 0.31 -17.22
C ASP A 342 -22.19 0.78 -16.29
N ARG A 343 -21.53 -0.12 -15.58
CA ARG A 343 -20.42 0.26 -14.72
C ARG A 343 -19.23 0.76 -15.53
N GLU A 344 -18.47 1.63 -14.93
CA GLU A 344 -17.22 2.15 -15.50
C GLU A 344 -16.06 2.12 -14.49
N ILE A 345 -14.85 2.11 -15.01
CA ILE A 345 -13.65 2.17 -14.17
C ILE A 345 -13.38 3.61 -13.79
N ARG A 346 -13.41 3.90 -12.49
CA ARG A 346 -13.12 5.22 -11.93
C ARG A 346 -12.03 5.16 -10.87
N GLY A 347 -10.84 5.59 -11.25
CA GLY A 347 -9.74 5.82 -10.32
C GLY A 347 -9.22 4.58 -9.58
N SER A 348 -8.39 4.82 -8.60
CA SER A 348 -7.72 3.79 -7.81
C SER A 348 -7.38 4.34 -6.42
N GLU A 349 -7.30 3.44 -5.44
CA GLU A 349 -6.81 3.80 -4.11
C GLU A 349 -5.27 3.94 -4.02
N GLN A 350 -4.58 3.71 -5.13
CA GLN A 350 -3.14 3.92 -5.19
C GLN A 350 -2.84 5.37 -5.56
N PRO A 351 -2.14 6.13 -4.69
CA PRO A 351 -1.78 7.51 -5.01
C PRO A 351 -0.91 7.61 -6.27
N ASN A 352 -1.21 8.56 -7.13
CA ASN A 352 -0.35 8.89 -8.26
C ASN A 352 0.95 9.58 -7.81
N LEU A 353 0.85 10.50 -6.84
CA LEU A 353 1.98 11.26 -6.32
C LEU A 353 1.91 11.30 -4.80
N ASN A 354 3.02 10.94 -4.17
CA ASN A 354 3.27 11.18 -2.75
C ASN A 354 4.29 12.30 -2.61
N TYR A 355 4.13 13.14 -1.60
CA TYR A 355 5.09 14.21 -1.32
C TYR A 355 5.21 14.50 0.16
N PHE A 356 6.39 14.97 0.54
CA PHE A 356 6.62 15.52 1.86
C PHE A 356 7.58 16.72 1.77
N ALA A 357 7.53 17.58 2.77
CA ALA A 357 8.50 18.64 2.96
C ALA A 357 8.70 18.86 4.46
N ASN A 358 9.96 18.86 4.89
CA ASN A 358 10.37 19.25 6.23
C ASN A 358 11.14 20.55 6.18
N VAL A 359 10.72 21.53 6.97
CA VAL A 359 11.39 22.84 7.10
C VAL A 359 11.85 23.01 8.53
N SER A 360 13.16 23.05 8.72
CA SER A 360 13.80 23.30 10.01
C SER A 360 14.47 24.66 10.00
N LEU A 361 14.12 25.51 10.94
CA LEU A 361 14.67 26.85 11.12
C LEU A 361 15.31 26.95 12.52
N ASN A 362 16.52 27.47 12.58
CA ASN A 362 17.22 27.76 13.83
C ASN A 362 17.56 29.24 13.89
N TYR A 363 17.08 29.93 14.91
CA TYR A 363 17.43 31.33 15.16
C TYR A 363 17.84 31.52 16.60
N LYS A 364 19.16 31.78 16.80
CA LYS A 364 19.79 31.84 18.13
C LYS A 364 19.49 30.56 18.93
N LYS A 365 18.66 30.65 19.94
CA LYS A 365 18.26 29.55 20.84
C LYS A 365 16.91 28.92 20.47
N TRP A 366 16.25 29.48 19.47
CA TRP A 366 14.97 28.98 18.97
C TRP A 366 15.17 27.96 17.84
N SER A 367 14.37 26.92 17.84
CA SER A 367 14.22 25.97 16.74
C SER A 367 12.74 25.85 16.34
N LEU A 368 12.47 25.83 15.05
CA LEU A 368 11.16 25.53 14.48
C LEU A 368 11.30 24.43 13.45
N ASP A 369 10.55 23.35 13.63
CA ASP A 369 10.47 22.25 12.68
C ASP A 369 9.03 22.09 12.23
N VAL A 370 8.80 22.05 10.92
CA VAL A 370 7.47 21.86 10.33
C VAL A 370 7.54 20.76 9.27
N LEU A 371 6.75 19.72 9.45
CA LEU A 371 6.64 18.60 8.51
C LEU A 371 5.30 18.65 7.79
N PHE A 372 5.35 18.71 6.47
CA PHE A 372 4.23 18.54 5.56
C PHE A 372 4.25 17.15 4.94
N GLN A 373 3.09 16.57 4.73
CA GLN A 373 2.91 15.31 4.03
C GLN A 373 1.61 15.36 3.21
N GLY A 374 1.61 14.75 2.04
CA GLY A 374 0.40 14.65 1.25
C GLY A 374 0.49 13.63 0.13
N VAL A 375 -0.69 13.37 -0.44
CA VAL A 375 -0.86 12.52 -1.61
C VAL A 375 -1.84 13.16 -2.57
N THR A 376 -1.69 12.87 -3.86
CA THR A 376 -2.65 13.28 -4.88
C THR A 376 -2.98 12.16 -5.86
N GLY A 377 -4.13 12.28 -6.51
CA GLY A 377 -4.60 11.28 -7.47
C GLY A 377 -4.86 9.94 -6.79
N VAL A 378 -5.51 9.97 -5.66
CA VAL A 378 -5.97 8.81 -4.90
C VAL A 378 -7.47 8.92 -4.68
N ASP A 379 -8.15 7.84 -4.95
CA ASP A 379 -9.60 7.75 -4.81
C ASP A 379 -9.96 6.85 -3.63
N ALA A 380 -11.13 7.07 -3.06
CA ALA A 380 -11.66 6.28 -1.98
C ALA A 380 -13.18 6.11 -2.12
N TYR A 381 -13.72 5.19 -1.35
CA TYR A 381 -15.12 4.83 -1.36
C TYR A 381 -15.66 4.83 0.07
N TYR A 382 -16.81 5.46 0.28
CA TYR A 382 -17.45 5.42 1.59
C TYR A 382 -17.94 4.01 1.91
N SER A 383 -17.42 3.44 3.00
CA SER A 383 -18.01 2.24 3.59
C SER A 383 -19.26 2.60 4.41
N GLU A 384 -20.01 1.59 4.80
CA GLU A 384 -21.02 1.70 5.87
C GLU A 384 -20.52 2.64 6.94
N PRO A 385 -20.93 3.18 7.78
CA PRO A 385 -21.97 4.05 8.17
C PRO A 385 -22.00 5.41 7.45
N PHE A 386 -21.03 5.71 6.60
CA PHE A 386 -20.97 6.99 5.89
C PHE A 386 -21.94 7.06 4.71
N SER A 387 -22.22 5.91 4.10
CA SER A 387 -23.25 5.74 3.08
C SER A 387 -24.61 5.34 3.68
N PHE A 388 -24.61 4.44 4.67
CA PHE A 388 -25.81 3.79 5.21
C PHE A 388 -26.34 4.39 6.51
N GLY A 389 -25.84 5.52 6.97
CA GLY A 389 -26.18 6.07 8.29
C GLY A 389 -27.63 6.42 8.52
N LEU A 390 -28.46 6.39 7.47
CA LEU A 390 -29.90 6.56 7.55
C LEU A 390 -30.65 5.22 7.48
N ASN A 391 -29.90 4.11 7.54
CA ASN A 391 -30.48 2.79 7.55
C ASN A 391 -31.15 2.51 8.89
N THR A 392 -32.44 2.22 8.84
CA THR A 392 -33.25 1.81 9.97
C THR A 392 -33.19 0.31 10.25
N SER A 393 -32.22 -0.44 9.66
CA SER A 393 -32.01 -1.83 10.03
C SER A 393 -31.67 -1.91 11.51
N GLY A 394 -32.27 -2.82 12.24
CA GLY A 394 -32.34 -2.95 13.68
C GLY A 394 -31.04 -2.84 14.51
N ASP A 395 -29.92 -2.52 13.88
CA ASP A 395 -28.60 -2.37 14.51
C ASP A 395 -28.38 -1.00 15.18
N GLY A 396 -29.41 -0.13 15.21
CA GLY A 396 -29.37 1.11 16.00
C GLY A 396 -28.31 2.11 15.55
N SER A 397 -27.90 2.12 14.26
CA SER A 397 -26.92 3.10 13.78
C SER A 397 -27.49 4.51 13.82
N THR A 398 -26.83 5.38 14.57
CA THR A 398 -27.18 6.80 14.62
C THR A 398 -26.65 7.50 13.38
N PRO A 399 -27.48 8.25 12.63
CA PRO A 399 -27.03 9.01 11.47
C PRO A 399 -25.99 10.07 11.87
N LEU A 400 -25.04 10.31 11.01
CA LEU A 400 -24.08 11.40 11.16
C LEU A 400 -24.78 12.72 10.91
N LYS A 401 -24.32 13.80 11.57
CA LYS A 401 -24.87 15.15 11.36
C LYS A 401 -24.88 15.56 9.88
N ALA A 402 -23.89 15.14 9.11
CA ALA A 402 -23.83 15.42 7.68
C ALA A 402 -24.96 14.74 6.88
N GLN A 403 -25.46 13.60 7.35
CA GLN A 403 -26.54 12.84 6.71
C GLN A 403 -27.94 13.40 6.99
N LEU A 404 -28.05 14.45 7.84
CA LEU A 404 -29.29 15.19 8.00
C LEU A 404 -29.61 16.07 6.77
N ASP A 405 -28.66 16.29 5.89
CA ASP A 405 -28.85 16.92 4.58
C ASP A 405 -29.27 15.84 3.55
N TYR A 406 -30.46 15.26 3.78
CA TYR A 406 -31.09 14.26 2.92
C TYR A 406 -32.19 14.87 2.06
N TRP A 407 -32.50 14.22 0.95
CA TRP A 407 -33.49 14.69 0.01
C TRP A 407 -34.92 14.66 0.61
N THR A 408 -35.63 15.77 0.43
CA THR A 408 -37.09 15.88 0.62
C THR A 408 -37.64 16.77 -0.52
N PRO A 409 -38.98 16.79 -0.75
CA PRO A 409 -39.57 17.70 -1.74
C PRO A 409 -39.19 19.18 -1.53
N GLU A 410 -38.87 19.57 -0.30
CA GLU A 410 -38.45 20.94 0.09
C GLU A 410 -36.90 21.10 0.01
N ASN A 411 -36.14 20.01 -0.04
CA ASN A 411 -34.68 19.99 -0.10
C ASN A 411 -34.18 19.13 -1.26
N THR A 412 -34.47 19.54 -2.49
CA THR A 412 -34.18 18.77 -3.70
C THR A 412 -32.70 18.72 -4.09
N ASN A 413 -31.87 19.64 -3.57
CA ASN A 413 -30.42 19.69 -3.79
C ASN A 413 -29.62 19.07 -2.64
N ALA A 414 -30.23 18.17 -1.88
CA ALA A 414 -29.59 17.49 -0.76
C ALA A 414 -28.34 16.71 -1.17
N ARG A 415 -27.42 16.58 -0.25
CA ARG A 415 -26.20 15.79 -0.44
C ARG A 415 -26.48 14.28 -0.39
N TYR A 416 -27.49 13.84 0.38
CA TYR A 416 -27.82 12.44 0.58
C TYR A 416 -29.19 12.09 -0.03
N PRO A 417 -29.38 10.84 -0.48
CA PRO A 417 -30.66 10.39 -0.98
C PRO A 417 -31.73 10.46 0.12
N ARG A 418 -33.00 10.29 -0.28
CA ARG A 418 -34.13 10.24 0.63
C ARG A 418 -33.95 9.16 1.70
N LEU A 419 -34.60 9.37 2.85
CA LEU A 419 -34.74 8.33 3.86
C LEU A 419 -35.63 7.22 3.33
N ALA A 420 -35.13 5.99 3.24
CA ALA A 420 -35.86 4.84 2.76
C ALA A 420 -35.97 3.76 3.85
N PRO A 421 -37.14 3.10 3.99
CA PRO A 421 -37.23 1.91 4.83
C PRO A 421 -36.35 0.79 4.28
N ASN A 422 -35.99 -0.19 5.12
CA ASN A 422 -35.11 -1.31 4.77
C ASN A 422 -35.42 -2.04 3.46
N SER A 423 -36.69 -2.18 3.10
CA SER A 423 -37.14 -2.86 1.88
C SER A 423 -36.74 -2.12 0.58
N SER A 424 -36.55 -0.79 0.64
CA SER A 424 -36.12 0.05 -0.49
C SER A 424 -34.64 0.41 -0.43
N TYR A 425 -33.93 -0.18 0.50
CA TYR A 425 -32.57 0.16 0.88
C TYR A 425 -31.54 -0.15 -0.24
N GLY A 426 -31.74 -1.24 -0.98
CA GLY A 426 -30.82 -1.67 -2.02
C GLY A 426 -30.58 -0.63 -3.11
N ASN A 427 -31.58 0.18 -3.44
CA ASN A 427 -31.55 1.08 -4.59
C ASN A 427 -30.59 2.27 -4.45
N ASN A 428 -30.23 2.69 -3.22
CA ASN A 428 -29.30 3.79 -2.99
C ASN A 428 -27.88 3.32 -2.63
N TYR A 429 -27.64 1.99 -2.61
CA TYR A 429 -26.38 1.41 -2.16
C TYR A 429 -25.67 0.56 -3.20
N HIS A 430 -26.16 0.60 -4.44
CA HIS A 430 -25.37 0.06 -5.54
C HIS A 430 -24.03 0.77 -5.61
N THR A 431 -23.01 0.01 -5.93
CA THR A 431 -21.65 0.50 -6.06
C THR A 431 -21.57 1.58 -7.13
N SER A 432 -21.54 2.85 -6.72
CA SER A 432 -21.65 3.99 -7.62
C SER A 432 -20.63 5.08 -7.32
N ASP A 433 -20.43 5.96 -8.28
CA ASP A 433 -19.59 7.14 -8.11
C ASP A 433 -20.16 8.17 -7.13
N PHE A 434 -21.44 8.05 -6.76
CA PHE A 434 -22.04 8.86 -5.71
C PHE A 434 -21.35 8.69 -4.35
N TRP A 435 -20.85 7.48 -4.07
CA TRP A 435 -20.14 7.15 -2.84
C TRP A 435 -18.61 7.17 -2.99
N HIS A 436 -18.13 7.50 -4.18
CA HIS A 436 -16.72 7.61 -4.49
C HIS A 436 -16.25 9.05 -4.32
N PHE A 437 -15.03 9.26 -3.78
CA PHE A 437 -14.50 10.59 -3.54
C PHE A 437 -12.99 10.67 -3.75
N ASP A 438 -12.50 11.90 -4.05
CA ASP A 438 -11.08 12.21 -4.12
C ASP A 438 -10.51 12.32 -2.69
N ALA A 439 -9.67 11.35 -2.33
CA ALA A 439 -9.01 11.28 -1.03
C ALA A 439 -7.64 11.97 -1.00
N SER A 440 -7.36 12.82 -1.99
CA SER A 440 -6.14 13.63 -2.02
C SER A 440 -6.10 14.62 -0.86
N PHE A 441 -4.94 14.77 -0.23
CA PHE A 441 -4.77 15.71 0.87
C PHE A 441 -3.35 16.28 0.95
N CYS A 442 -3.23 17.40 1.64
CA CYS A 442 -2.00 17.96 2.20
C CYS A 442 -2.19 18.16 3.70
N ARG A 443 -1.25 17.71 4.49
CA ARG A 443 -1.32 17.79 5.96
C ARG A 443 -0.05 18.39 6.53
N VAL A 444 -0.22 19.31 7.49
CA VAL A 444 0.84 19.65 8.42
C VAL A 444 0.90 18.53 9.46
N LYS A 445 1.88 17.64 9.31
CA LYS A 445 2.02 16.43 10.14
C LYS A 445 2.51 16.75 11.55
N SER A 446 3.47 17.67 11.64
CA SER A 446 3.97 18.17 12.92
C SER A 446 4.46 19.61 12.82
N ILE A 447 4.28 20.34 13.90
CA ILE A 447 4.94 21.63 14.15
C ILE A 447 5.57 21.53 15.53
N GLN A 448 6.88 21.75 15.62
CA GLN A 448 7.61 21.79 16.87
C GLN A 448 8.35 23.12 17.00
N LEU A 449 8.04 23.85 18.06
CA LEU A 449 8.76 25.07 18.43
C LEU A 449 9.53 24.82 19.72
N GLY A 450 10.85 24.97 19.68
CA GLY A 450 11.73 24.71 20.80
C GLY A 450 12.59 25.89 21.18
N TYR A 451 13.03 25.91 22.44
CA TYR A 451 13.95 26.90 22.98
C TYR A 451 15.00 26.24 23.86
N THR A 452 16.28 26.57 23.64
CA THR A 452 17.40 26.04 24.41
C THR A 452 17.88 27.08 25.44
N PHE A 453 17.83 26.75 26.73
CA PHE A 453 18.40 27.50 27.83
C PHE A 453 19.81 26.98 28.11
N ASP A 454 20.85 27.76 27.84
CA ASP A 454 22.29 27.35 27.93
C ASP A 454 23.09 28.06 29.02
N GLN A 455 22.47 29.01 29.74
CA GLN A 455 23.18 29.83 30.78
C GLN A 455 22.38 29.85 32.09
N LEU A 456 22.00 28.68 32.59
CA LEU A 456 21.13 28.58 33.77
C LEU A 456 21.87 28.63 35.12
N GLY A 457 23.20 28.78 35.14
CA GLY A 457 24.00 28.73 36.37
C GLY A 457 24.07 27.34 37.03
N LEU A 458 23.46 26.31 36.39
CA LEU A 458 23.34 24.96 36.93
C LEU A 458 24.55 24.03 36.58
N LYS A 459 25.61 24.57 36.02
CA LYS A 459 26.81 23.80 35.66
C LYS A 459 27.46 23.07 36.85
N LYS A 460 27.29 23.62 38.07
CA LYS A 460 27.78 22.99 39.31
C LYS A 460 27.12 21.64 39.61
N ILE A 461 25.92 21.40 39.12
CA ILE A 461 25.17 20.12 39.25
C ILE A 461 25.16 19.33 37.95
N GLY A 462 26.04 19.66 36.97
CA GLY A 462 26.21 18.92 35.73
C GLY A 462 25.22 19.26 34.61
N ILE A 463 24.30 20.21 34.84
CA ILE A 463 23.32 20.62 33.81
C ILE A 463 23.92 21.76 32.98
N THR A 464 24.19 21.51 31.70
CA THR A 464 24.78 22.47 30.77
C THR A 464 23.74 23.21 29.93
N ASN A 465 22.66 22.54 29.58
CA ASN A 465 21.54 23.11 28.85
C ASN A 465 20.22 22.43 29.21
N ILE A 466 19.09 23.12 29.01
CA ILE A 466 17.74 22.60 29.08
C ILE A 466 17.05 22.99 27.76
N TYR A 467 16.49 22.01 27.07
CA TYR A 467 15.68 22.22 25.87
C TYR A 467 14.21 22.02 26.21
N VAL A 468 13.41 23.04 25.95
CA VAL A 468 11.96 23.00 26.14
C VAL A 468 11.29 23.18 24.78
N TYR A 469 10.29 22.38 24.49
CA TYR A 469 9.56 22.49 23.22
C TYR A 469 8.06 22.30 23.38
N LEU A 470 7.32 22.89 22.45
CA LEU A 470 5.91 22.63 22.17
C LEU A 470 5.81 21.88 20.87
N ASN A 471 4.96 20.85 20.85
CA ASN A 471 4.74 20.03 19.65
C ASN A 471 3.24 19.93 19.38
N ALA A 472 2.84 20.19 18.13
CA ALA A 472 1.51 19.94 17.65
C ALA A 472 1.56 18.89 16.52
N GLN A 473 0.78 17.82 16.67
CA GLN A 473 0.68 16.77 15.66
C GLN A 473 -0.66 16.87 14.92
N ASN A 474 -0.61 16.75 13.59
CA ASN A 474 -1.74 16.82 12.69
C ASN A 474 -2.64 18.06 12.86
N PRO A 475 -2.08 19.27 13.15
CA PRO A 475 -2.90 20.45 13.45
C PRO A 475 -3.79 20.86 12.28
N PHE A 476 -3.32 20.70 11.05
CA PHE A 476 -4.05 21.13 9.85
C PHE A 476 -4.02 20.05 8.76
N THR A 477 -5.21 19.80 8.18
CA THR A 477 -5.39 18.94 7.00
C THR A 477 -6.19 19.70 5.94
N PHE A 478 -5.65 19.77 4.74
CA PHE A 478 -6.25 20.38 3.56
C PHE A 478 -6.65 19.26 2.59
N ALA A 479 -7.94 19.04 2.42
CA ALA A 479 -8.52 18.02 1.55
C ALA A 479 -9.86 18.52 1.00
N LYS A 480 -10.32 17.96 -0.12
CA LYS A 480 -11.68 18.18 -0.62
C LYS A 480 -12.68 17.49 0.30
N GLU A 481 -12.35 16.25 0.69
CA GLU A 481 -13.19 15.48 1.61
C GLU A 481 -13.13 16.08 3.02
N LYS A 482 -14.32 16.26 3.64
CA LYS A 482 -14.48 16.87 4.97
C LYS A 482 -15.22 15.97 5.96
N LEU A 483 -15.89 14.93 5.47
CA LEU A 483 -16.69 14.06 6.32
C LEU A 483 -15.81 13.08 7.09
N THR A 484 -14.76 12.57 6.44
CA THR A 484 -13.81 11.62 7.03
C THR A 484 -12.39 12.14 6.90
N ASP A 485 -11.47 11.56 7.67
CA ASP A 485 -10.05 11.78 7.42
C ASP A 485 -9.66 11.11 6.08
N PRO A 486 -9.05 11.83 5.13
CA PRO A 486 -8.71 11.28 3.82
C PRO A 486 -7.73 10.09 3.87
N GLU A 487 -6.89 9.99 4.91
CA GLU A 487 -6.02 8.82 5.11
C GLU A 487 -6.82 7.55 5.48
N ASN A 488 -7.98 7.69 6.11
CA ASN A 488 -8.86 6.57 6.47
C ASN A 488 -9.68 6.05 5.28
N ARG A 489 -9.70 6.79 4.17
CA ARG A 489 -10.34 6.40 2.91
C ARG A 489 -11.80 5.94 3.06
N GLY A 490 -12.56 6.56 3.98
CA GLY A 490 -13.96 6.20 4.22
C GLY A 490 -14.19 4.84 4.90
N GLN A 491 -13.15 4.22 5.45
CA GLN A 491 -13.25 2.89 6.08
C GLN A 491 -13.82 2.97 7.50
N ARG A 492 -14.75 2.05 7.81
CA ARG A 492 -15.27 1.85 9.17
C ARG A 492 -14.17 1.21 10.04
N GLY A 493 -14.09 1.64 11.30
CA GLY A 493 -13.19 1.04 12.30
C GLY A 493 -11.73 1.49 12.17
N SER A 494 -11.41 2.38 11.24
CA SER A 494 -10.12 3.04 11.23
C SER A 494 -9.96 3.90 12.47
N TYR A 495 -8.80 3.81 13.10
CA TYR A 495 -8.50 4.65 14.27
C TYR A 495 -8.51 6.13 13.85
N PRO A 496 -9.28 7.00 14.50
CA PRO A 496 -9.32 8.40 14.12
C PRO A 496 -7.94 9.03 14.31
N LEU A 497 -7.54 9.86 13.36
CA LEU A 497 -6.28 10.59 13.45
C LEU A 497 -6.35 11.56 14.65
N VAL A 498 -5.51 11.31 15.64
CA VAL A 498 -5.47 12.13 16.86
C VAL A 498 -4.73 13.43 16.58
N ARG A 499 -5.32 14.56 16.96
CA ARG A 499 -4.65 15.86 17.06
C ARG A 499 -4.14 16.00 18.49
N THR A 500 -2.83 16.22 18.64
CA THR A 500 -2.19 16.46 19.94
C THR A 500 -1.46 17.79 19.91
N TYR A 501 -1.49 18.48 21.06
CA TYR A 501 -0.83 19.77 21.22
C TYR A 501 0.05 19.77 22.46
#